data_8ce5d1c74fb665dd504c461a817d1542
#
_entry.id   8ce5d1c74fb665dd504c461a817d1542
#
_cell.length_a   1.000
_cell.length_b   1.000
_cell.length_c   1.000
_cell.angle_alpha   90.00
_cell.angle_beta   90.00
_cell.angle_gamma   90.00
#
_symmetry.space_group_name_H-M   'P 1'
#
loop_
_entity.id
_entity.type
_entity.pdbx_description
1 polymer ?
#
loop_
_entity_poly.entity_id
_entity_poly.type
_entity_poly.pdbx_seq_one_letter_code
_entity_poly.pdbx_strand_id
1 'polypeptide(L)'
;MSKADDDALREEIGKMMEDGLQTQTEPFPEDHVAFEKILQEVRELDPADLKQKLVVTGFVNHPYGEDDQRCLECMYYLVHRKWCDLPELAVPVEPEWWCRLWRI
;
A
#
# COMPACT_ATOMS: atom_id res chain seq x y z
N MET A 1 17.97 5.17 -4.73
CA MET A 1 17.90 4.75 -3.34
C MET A 1 18.49 3.36 -3.18
N SER A 2 19.08 3.09 -2.03
CA SER A 2 19.70 1.80 -1.80
C SER A 2 18.71 0.79 -1.27
N LYS A 3 19.05 -0.49 -1.42
CA LYS A 3 18.25 -1.58 -0.86
C LYS A 3 18.13 -1.44 0.66
N ALA A 4 19.18 -0.96 1.33
CA ALA A 4 19.15 -0.76 2.78
C ALA A 4 18.11 0.28 3.19
N ASP A 5 17.94 1.34 2.40
CA ASP A 5 16.91 2.35 2.66
C ASP A 5 15.51 1.78 2.46
N ASP A 6 15.32 0.97 1.42
CA ASP A 6 14.05 0.29 1.18
C ASP A 6 13.72 -0.66 2.33
N ASP A 7 14.69 -1.45 2.76
CA ASP A 7 14.49 -2.42 3.84
C ASP A 7 14.13 -1.73 5.16
N ALA A 8 14.82 -0.63 5.48
CA ALA A 8 14.55 0.12 6.70
C ALA A 8 13.14 0.72 6.70
N LEU A 9 12.72 1.30 5.58
CA LEU A 9 11.38 1.88 5.44
C LEU A 9 10.31 0.81 5.48
N ARG A 10 10.54 -0.34 4.83
CA ARG A 10 9.60 -1.47 4.85
C ARG A 10 9.41 -1.98 6.28
N GLU A 11 10.48 -2.08 7.03
CA GLU A 11 10.41 -2.51 8.42
C GLU A 11 9.61 -1.52 9.27
N GLU A 12 9.82 -0.22 9.05
CA GLU A 12 9.05 0.83 9.73
C GLU A 12 7.56 0.72 9.42
N ILE A 13 7.21 0.52 8.16
CA ILE A 13 5.81 0.36 7.74
C ILE A 13 5.20 -0.87 8.39
N GLY A 14 5.90 -2.00 8.35
CA GLY A 14 5.44 -3.23 8.98
C GLY A 14 5.21 -3.08 10.46
N LYS A 15 6.08 -2.35 11.14
CA LYS A 15 5.94 -2.10 12.58
C LYS A 15 4.71 -1.25 12.88
N MET A 16 4.44 -0.24 12.07
CA MET A 16 3.23 0.57 12.26
C MET A 16 1.97 -0.29 12.18
N MET A 17 1.92 -1.23 11.23
CA MET A 17 0.77 -2.12 11.11
C MET A 17 0.68 -3.10 12.27
N GLU A 18 1.81 -3.64 12.74
CA GLU A 18 1.84 -4.52 13.92
C GLU A 18 1.38 -3.80 15.18
N ASP A 19 1.69 -2.52 15.29
CA ASP A 19 1.31 -1.72 16.44
C ASP A 19 -0.16 -1.31 16.43
N GLY A 20 -0.92 -1.76 15.44
CA GLY A 20 -2.36 -1.56 15.39
C GLY A 20 -2.83 -0.36 14.61
N LEU A 21 -2.04 0.08 13.62
CA LEU A 21 -2.46 1.19 12.77
C LEU A 21 -3.81 0.88 12.10
N GLN A 22 -4.80 1.73 12.33
CA GLN A 22 -6.12 1.59 11.75
C GLN A 22 -6.13 2.18 10.35
N THR A 23 -6.40 1.35 9.34
CA THR A 23 -6.41 1.77 7.94
C THR A 23 -7.79 1.57 7.32
N GLN A 24 -8.06 2.34 6.25
CA GLN A 24 -9.34 2.29 5.56
C GLN A 24 -9.32 1.19 4.51
N THR A 25 -9.62 -0.04 4.92
CA THR A 25 -9.64 -1.18 4.00
C THR A 25 -10.90 -1.23 3.13
N GLU A 26 -11.95 -0.55 3.54
CA GLU A 26 -13.23 -0.53 2.84
C GLU A 26 -13.73 0.90 2.66
N PRO A 27 -14.52 1.16 1.63
CA PRO A 27 -14.92 0.21 0.57
C PRO A 27 -13.78 -0.05 -0.41
N PHE A 28 -13.74 -1.26 -0.95
CA PHE A 28 -12.83 -1.58 -2.05
C PHE A 28 -13.31 -0.85 -3.31
N PRO A 29 -12.43 -0.13 -4.02
CA PRO A 29 -12.83 0.61 -5.21
C PRO A 29 -13.09 -0.35 -6.38
N GLU A 30 -14.37 -0.56 -6.70
CA GLU A 30 -14.77 -1.53 -7.72
C GLU A 30 -14.70 -0.99 -9.14
N ASP A 31 -14.70 0.33 -9.30
CA ASP A 31 -14.62 0.94 -10.62
C ASP A 31 -13.52 1.99 -10.67
N HIS A 32 -13.25 2.47 -11.89
CA HIS A 32 -12.18 3.45 -12.11
C HIS A 32 -12.44 4.77 -11.38
N VAL A 33 -13.68 5.19 -11.28
CA VAL A 33 -14.04 6.47 -10.63
C VAL A 33 -13.71 6.39 -9.14
N ALA A 34 -14.11 5.31 -8.48
CA ALA A 34 -13.83 5.12 -7.06
C ALA A 34 -12.32 5.01 -6.81
N PHE A 35 -11.60 4.31 -7.68
CA PHE A 35 -10.15 4.18 -7.61
C PHE A 35 -9.46 5.54 -7.71
N GLU A 36 -9.83 6.34 -8.72
CA GLU A 36 -9.27 7.67 -8.92
C GLU A 36 -9.56 8.61 -7.75
N LYS A 37 -10.71 8.46 -7.13
CA LYS A 37 -11.05 9.27 -5.97
C LYS A 37 -10.10 9.03 -4.81
N ILE A 38 -9.73 7.77 -4.58
CA ILE A 38 -8.75 7.42 -3.54
C ILE A 38 -7.38 7.99 -3.90
N LEU A 39 -6.96 7.86 -5.16
CA LEU A 39 -5.70 8.43 -5.63
C LEU A 39 -5.67 9.94 -5.41
N GLN A 40 -6.79 10.62 -5.67
CA GLN A 40 -6.88 12.05 -5.46
C GLN A 40 -6.70 12.42 -3.98
N GLU A 41 -7.31 11.65 -3.08
CA GLU A 41 -7.13 11.85 -1.64
C GLU A 41 -5.66 11.72 -1.24
N VAL A 42 -4.96 10.73 -1.80
CA VAL A 42 -3.54 10.53 -1.51
C VAL A 42 -2.70 11.69 -2.04
N ARG A 43 -3.02 12.19 -3.24
CA ARG A 43 -2.31 13.34 -3.83
C ARG A 43 -2.45 14.61 -3.00
N GLU A 44 -3.53 14.75 -2.26
CA GLU A 44 -3.77 15.91 -1.40
C GLU A 44 -3.03 15.83 -0.07
N LEU A 45 -2.48 14.68 0.27
CA LEU A 45 -1.68 14.52 1.48
C LEU A 45 -0.29 15.11 1.28
N ASP A 46 0.34 15.51 2.40
CA ASP A 46 1.76 15.86 2.38
C ASP A 46 2.55 14.63 1.92
N PRO A 47 3.41 14.76 0.90
CA PRO A 47 4.21 13.63 0.41
C PRO A 47 5.05 12.95 1.49
N ALA A 48 5.40 13.68 2.56
CA ALA A 48 6.16 13.14 3.68
C ALA A 48 5.30 12.43 4.72
N ASP A 49 3.98 12.52 4.59
CA ASP A 49 3.05 11.93 5.58
C ASP A 49 2.77 10.46 5.26
N LEU A 50 3.76 9.63 5.49
CA LEU A 50 3.68 8.20 5.22
C LEU A 50 2.51 7.55 5.94
N LYS A 51 2.32 7.88 7.21
CA LYS A 51 1.25 7.26 8.01
C LYS A 51 -0.12 7.48 7.39
N GLN A 52 -0.43 8.70 6.98
CA GLN A 52 -1.73 9.00 6.36
C GLN A 52 -1.89 8.32 5.00
N LYS A 53 -0.81 8.18 4.24
CA LYS A 53 -0.86 7.41 3.00
C LYS A 53 -1.27 5.97 3.26
N LEU A 54 -0.71 5.34 4.30
CA LEU A 54 -1.07 3.97 4.66
C LEU A 54 -2.53 3.89 5.11
N VAL A 55 -2.99 4.87 5.90
CA VAL A 55 -4.37 4.89 6.40
C VAL A 55 -5.36 5.00 5.24
N VAL A 56 -5.19 5.98 4.37
CA VAL A 56 -6.12 6.24 3.26
C VAL A 56 -6.14 5.08 2.27
N THR A 57 -4.99 4.47 2.01
CA THR A 57 -4.90 3.37 1.06
C THR A 57 -5.20 2.01 1.65
N GLY A 58 -5.46 1.92 2.94
CA GLY A 58 -5.94 0.70 3.57
C GLY A 58 -4.92 -0.42 3.65
N PHE A 59 -3.67 -0.11 3.96
CA PHE A 59 -2.63 -1.13 4.08
C PHE A 59 -2.89 -2.08 5.24
N VAL A 60 -2.72 -3.37 4.96
CA VAL A 60 -2.71 -4.41 5.99
C VAL A 60 -1.52 -5.34 5.75
N ASN A 61 -1.08 -6.01 6.79
CA ASN A 61 0.11 -6.86 6.74
C ASN A 61 -0.20 -8.35 6.49
N HIS A 62 -1.30 -8.61 5.82
CA HIS A 62 -1.73 -9.97 5.49
C HIS A 62 -2.56 -9.97 4.21
N PRO A 63 -2.73 -11.12 3.55
CA PRO A 63 -3.63 -11.22 2.40
C PRO A 63 -5.06 -10.84 2.79
N TYR A 64 -5.82 -10.32 1.83
CA TYR A 64 -7.14 -9.76 2.09
C TYR A 64 -8.18 -10.30 1.13
N GLY A 65 -9.40 -10.48 1.63
CA GLY A 65 -10.54 -10.93 0.83
C GLY A 65 -10.56 -12.44 0.65
N GLU A 66 -11.59 -12.91 -0.03
CA GLU A 66 -11.79 -14.35 -0.28
C GLU A 66 -10.72 -14.95 -1.18
N ASP A 67 -10.13 -14.13 -2.05
CA ASP A 67 -9.13 -14.56 -3.01
C ASP A 67 -7.70 -14.42 -2.48
N ASP A 68 -7.54 -14.09 -1.21
CA ASP A 68 -6.23 -13.86 -0.58
C ASP A 68 -5.36 -12.92 -1.42
N GLN A 69 -5.92 -11.76 -1.76
CA GLN A 69 -5.24 -10.75 -2.55
C GLN A 69 -3.99 -10.25 -1.83
N ARG A 70 -2.88 -10.17 -2.55
CA ARG A 70 -1.59 -9.76 -1.99
C ARG A 70 -0.87 -8.83 -2.94
N CYS A 71 0.06 -8.03 -2.39
CA CYS A 71 0.91 -7.18 -3.22
C CYS A 71 1.64 -8.00 -4.30
N LEU A 72 2.02 -9.23 -4.00
CA LEU A 72 2.72 -10.10 -4.94
C LEU A 72 1.98 -10.24 -6.28
N GLU A 73 0.65 -10.28 -6.26
CA GLU A 73 -0.17 -10.38 -7.48
C GLU A 73 -0.66 -9.04 -8.00
N CYS A 74 -0.29 -7.94 -7.35
CA CYS A 74 -0.72 -6.61 -7.77
C CYS A 74 0.08 -6.15 -8.98
N MET A 75 -0.59 -5.50 -9.95
CA MET A 75 0.06 -5.00 -11.16
C MET A 75 1.14 -3.96 -10.90
N TYR A 76 1.11 -3.32 -9.75
CA TYR A 76 2.10 -2.30 -9.38
C TYR A 76 3.30 -2.86 -8.62
N TYR A 77 3.32 -4.16 -8.35
CA TYR A 77 4.39 -4.76 -7.55
C TYR A 77 5.64 -5.05 -8.39
N LEU A 78 6.78 -4.54 -7.92
CA LEU A 78 8.08 -4.83 -8.53
C LEU A 78 8.78 -5.91 -7.73
N VAL A 79 8.84 -7.11 -8.30
CA VAL A 79 9.37 -8.30 -7.62
C VAL A 79 10.82 -8.11 -7.17
N HIS A 80 11.64 -7.53 -8.04
CA HIS A 80 13.08 -7.39 -7.77
C HIS A 80 13.39 -6.42 -6.62
N ARG A 81 12.48 -5.51 -6.36
CA ARG A 81 12.69 -4.48 -5.35
C ARG A 81 11.79 -4.65 -4.14
N LYS A 82 10.75 -5.48 -4.22
CA LYS A 82 9.69 -5.57 -3.21
C LYS A 82 9.10 -4.17 -2.98
N TRP A 83 8.55 -3.62 -4.04
CA TRP A 83 8.19 -2.20 -4.12
C TRP A 83 6.85 -2.03 -4.80
N CYS A 84 6.03 -1.12 -4.27
CA CYS A 84 4.81 -0.69 -4.93
C CYS A 84 5.14 0.50 -5.83
N ASP A 85 5.01 0.30 -7.14
CA ASP A 85 5.38 1.29 -8.14
C ASP A 85 4.25 2.25 -8.50
N LEU A 86 3.15 2.21 -7.77
CA LEU A 86 2.07 3.19 -7.94
C LEU A 86 2.63 4.57 -7.54
N PRO A 87 2.64 5.56 -8.46
CA PRO A 87 3.30 6.85 -8.18
C PRO A 87 2.81 7.55 -6.92
N GLU A 88 1.54 7.43 -6.61
CA GLU A 88 0.96 8.06 -5.43
C GLU A 88 1.45 7.43 -4.13
N LEU A 89 1.88 6.17 -4.17
CA LEU A 89 2.41 5.48 -3.01
C LEU A 89 3.93 5.43 -3.03
N ALA A 90 4.50 4.75 -4.01
CA ALA A 90 5.96 4.63 -4.18
C ALA A 90 6.65 4.23 -2.87
N VAL A 91 6.28 3.07 -2.33
CA VAL A 91 6.80 2.58 -1.05
C VAL A 91 7.25 1.12 -1.15
N PRO A 92 8.24 0.72 -0.33
CA PRO A 92 8.60 -0.69 -0.24
C PRO A 92 7.52 -1.47 0.50
N VAL A 93 7.25 -2.68 0.02
CA VAL A 93 6.20 -3.54 0.59
C VAL A 93 6.66 -4.99 0.68
N GLU A 94 6.04 -5.75 1.55
CA GLU A 94 6.21 -7.19 1.58
C GLU A 94 5.23 -7.85 0.62
N PRO A 95 5.58 -9.01 0.03
CA PRO A 95 4.70 -9.68 -0.93
C PRO A 95 3.32 -10.03 -0.35
N GLU A 96 3.25 -10.25 0.94
CA GLU A 96 2.03 -10.68 1.62
C GLU A 96 1.15 -9.56 2.12
N TRP A 97 1.59 -8.32 1.96
CA TRP A 97 0.79 -7.17 2.34
C TRP A 97 -0.30 -6.90 1.31
N TRP A 98 -1.21 -6.00 1.63
CA TRP A 98 -2.31 -5.62 0.76
C TRP A 98 -2.71 -4.16 1.03
N CYS A 99 -3.26 -3.50 0.01
CA CYS A 99 -3.96 -2.24 0.18
C CYS A 99 -5.16 -2.21 -0.76
N ARG A 100 -6.12 -1.32 -0.49
CA ARG A 100 -7.36 -1.30 -1.31
C ARG A 100 -7.16 -0.74 -2.71
N LEU A 101 -5.97 -0.33 -3.07
CA LEU A 101 -5.62 0.04 -4.45
C LEU A 101 -5.07 -1.14 -5.26
N TRP A 102 -5.16 -2.34 -4.69
CA TRP A 102 -4.74 -3.58 -5.35
C TRP A 102 -5.46 -3.79 -6.68
N ARG A 103 -4.70 -4.17 -7.73
CA ARG A 103 -5.21 -4.43 -9.09
C ARG A 103 -4.38 -5.54 -9.76
N ILE A 104 -5.02 -6.25 -10.66
CA ILE A 104 -4.34 -7.19 -11.55
C ILE A 104 -4.47 -6.77 -13.00
#